data_44efefb1dbc121da0bc17682f49db686
#
_entry.id   44efefb1dbc121da0bc17682f49db686
#
_cell.length_a   1.000
_cell.length_b   1.000
_cell.length_c   1.000
_cell.angle_alpha   90.00
_cell.angle_beta   90.00
_cell.angle_gamma   90.00
#
_symmetry.space_group_name_H-M   'P 1'
#
loop_
_entity.id
_entity.type
_entity.pdbx_description
1 polymer ?
#
loop_
_entity_poly.entity_id
_entity_poly.type
_entity_poly.pdbx_seq_one_letter_code
_entity_poly.pdbx_strand_id
1 'polypeptide(L)'
;MKKFSLVIVLFLLGLTLSRVVDVWAEQPTSAALNSTTATGKLVDAHVHFQDCKAGDLEKVVEWMKANNVQRVINHPLTQARPKNEAERTQMLANYANYKGRIDRFCIIFPEEVNSVEEAVKILTREKKDGAIGFGEHYGVNMNFDDPKNMRLFEACSLVGLPVMFHMDQNKNLDEIGFPRLQNALKTYPKLIFIAHSDWWKRLGDGSCEKLLQNYPNLYADISCTVGRSAIGRDKAMAREFFIRNADKLLFATDSGWWSLGKDKKQAGEFSLIDELKLPKDVEDKICRGNAERLFWNKKLPSSPTK
;
A
#
# COMPACT_ATOMS: atom_id res chain seq x y z
N MET A 1 39.12 51.60 57.19
CA MET A 1 38.92 50.17 57.33
C MET A 1 37.43 49.96 57.37
N LYS A 2 36.81 49.59 56.22
CA LYS A 2 35.37 49.37 56.07
C LYS A 2 35.11 47.87 56.07
N LYS A 3 34.29 47.40 57.02
CA LYS A 3 33.83 46.01 57.10
C LYS A 3 32.73 45.79 56.11
N PHE A 4 32.90 44.82 55.21
CA PHE A 4 31.80 44.31 54.33
C PHE A 4 31.15 43.12 55.04
N SER A 5 29.87 43.26 55.33
CA SER A 5 29.01 42.19 55.77
C SER A 5 28.47 41.43 54.57
N LEU A 6 28.70 40.13 54.53
CA LEU A 6 28.17 39.21 53.52
C LEU A 6 26.78 38.74 53.96
N VAL A 7 25.75 39.11 53.20
CA VAL A 7 24.39 38.60 53.38
C VAL A 7 24.21 37.38 52.49
N ILE A 8 24.09 36.24 53.14
CA ILE A 8 23.74 34.97 52.44
C ILE A 8 22.21 34.94 52.33
N VAL A 9 21.69 35.01 51.10
CA VAL A 9 20.27 34.75 50.82
C VAL A 9 20.11 33.27 50.47
N LEU A 10 19.50 32.53 51.36
CA LEU A 10 19.07 31.13 51.11
C LEU A 10 17.81 31.16 50.22
N PHE A 11 17.94 30.75 48.96
CA PHE A 11 16.80 30.43 48.12
C PHE A 11 16.35 29.00 48.44
N LEU A 12 15.22 28.86 49.11
CA LEU A 12 14.48 27.61 49.22
C LEU A 12 13.79 27.33 47.89
N LEU A 13 14.35 26.40 47.11
CA LEU A 13 13.72 25.81 45.96
C LEU A 13 12.65 24.83 46.45
N GLY A 14 11.40 25.26 46.43
CA GLY A 14 10.25 24.37 46.55
C GLY A 14 10.10 23.49 45.31
N LEU A 15 10.46 22.22 45.45
CA LEU A 15 10.15 21.18 44.48
C LEU A 15 8.64 20.92 44.52
N THR A 16 7.89 21.54 43.60
CA THR A 16 6.55 21.09 43.27
C THR A 16 6.69 19.90 42.32
N LEU A 17 6.45 18.70 42.85
CA LEU A 17 6.20 17.51 42.03
C LEU A 17 4.89 17.73 41.28
N SER A 18 4.99 18.20 40.03
CA SER A 18 3.91 18.07 39.07
C SER A 18 3.82 16.60 38.70
N ARG A 19 2.75 15.94 39.19
CA ARG A 19 2.34 14.62 38.69
C ARG A 19 2.01 14.80 37.22
N VAL A 20 2.86 14.23 36.36
CA VAL A 20 2.49 13.97 34.97
C VAL A 20 1.39 12.92 35.06
N VAL A 21 0.16 13.37 34.87
CA VAL A 21 -0.97 12.47 34.65
C VAL A 21 -0.76 11.91 33.28
N ASP A 22 -0.30 10.67 33.19
CA ASP A 22 -0.36 9.85 31.98
C ASP A 22 -1.83 9.72 31.59
N VAL A 23 -2.26 10.60 30.71
CA VAL A 23 -3.55 10.42 30.00
C VAL A 23 -3.33 9.35 28.95
N TRP A 24 -3.24 8.11 29.41
CA TRP A 24 -3.54 6.96 28.55
C TRP A 24 -5.04 7.04 28.28
N ALA A 25 -5.39 7.57 27.11
CA ALA A 25 -6.76 7.51 26.63
C ALA A 25 -7.22 6.05 26.71
N GLU A 26 -8.14 5.77 27.60
CA GLU A 26 -8.81 4.48 27.70
C GLU A 26 -9.26 4.07 26.28
N GLN A 27 -8.76 2.93 25.85
CA GLN A 27 -9.26 2.29 24.64
C GLN A 27 -10.77 2.08 24.85
N PRO A 28 -11.65 2.57 23.98
CA PRO A 28 -13.07 2.31 24.13
C PRO A 28 -13.26 0.80 24.09
N THR A 29 -13.78 0.26 25.18
CA THR A 29 -14.23 -1.12 25.32
C THR A 29 -15.13 -1.47 24.12
N SER A 30 -14.81 -2.59 23.49
CA SER A 30 -15.48 -3.13 22.34
C SER A 30 -16.98 -3.26 22.56
N ALA A 31 -17.76 -2.30 22.11
CA ALA A 31 -19.15 -2.56 21.76
C ALA A 31 -19.13 -3.43 20.49
N ALA A 32 -19.58 -4.66 20.62
CA ALA A 32 -19.64 -5.65 19.57
C ALA A 32 -20.35 -5.10 18.34
N LEU A 33 -19.61 -4.75 17.33
CA LEU A 33 -20.12 -4.65 15.97
C LEU A 33 -20.25 -6.09 15.47
N ASN A 34 -21.46 -6.62 15.49
CA ASN A 34 -21.84 -7.84 14.79
C ASN A 34 -21.73 -7.60 13.27
N SER A 35 -20.51 -7.65 12.75
CA SER A 35 -20.22 -7.76 11.33
C SER A 35 -19.74 -9.18 11.10
N THR A 36 -20.45 -9.93 10.30
CA THR A 36 -20.12 -11.29 9.86
C THR A 36 -18.98 -11.33 8.85
N THR A 37 -18.16 -10.29 8.80
CA THR A 37 -17.00 -10.17 7.92
C THR A 37 -15.71 -10.24 8.71
N ALA A 38 -14.73 -10.89 8.15
CA ALA A 38 -13.35 -11.07 8.59
C ALA A 38 -13.13 -10.64 10.05
N THR A 39 -13.14 -11.55 10.97
CA THR A 39 -12.88 -11.33 12.41
C THR A 39 -11.45 -10.80 12.68
N GLY A 40 -10.70 -10.49 11.62
CA GLY A 40 -9.38 -9.88 11.59
C GLY A 40 -9.43 -8.44 11.07
N LYS A 41 -8.54 -7.60 11.57
CA LYS A 41 -8.37 -6.24 11.08
C LYS A 41 -7.80 -6.28 9.67
N LEU A 42 -8.45 -5.61 8.73
CA LEU A 42 -8.08 -5.56 7.32
C LEU A 42 -6.80 -4.74 7.08
N VAL A 43 -6.01 -5.14 6.11
CA VAL A 43 -4.94 -4.33 5.51
C VAL A 43 -5.36 -3.99 4.09
N ASP A 44 -5.55 -2.70 3.81
CA ASP A 44 -5.85 -2.22 2.48
C ASP A 44 -4.56 -1.83 1.77
N ALA A 45 -4.17 -2.63 0.79
CA ALA A 45 -2.88 -2.50 0.11
C ALA A 45 -2.86 -1.42 -0.99
N HIS A 46 -4.01 -0.78 -1.28
CA HIS A 46 -4.10 0.20 -2.35
C HIS A 46 -5.19 1.25 -2.09
N VAL A 47 -4.75 2.44 -1.69
CA VAL A 47 -5.60 3.63 -1.53
C VAL A 47 -4.93 4.87 -2.11
N HIS A 48 -5.72 5.91 -2.41
CA HIS A 48 -5.28 7.17 -3.02
C HIS A 48 -5.73 8.38 -2.22
N PHE A 49 -5.19 8.57 -1.04
CA PHE A 49 -5.50 9.72 -0.22
C PHE A 49 -4.48 10.85 -0.42
N GLN A 50 -4.93 12.10 -0.22
CA GLN A 50 -4.04 13.24 -0.14
C GLN A 50 -3.27 13.19 1.18
N ASP A 51 -2.02 13.64 1.16
CA ASP A 51 -1.10 13.49 2.28
C ASP A 51 -0.15 14.69 2.50
N CYS A 52 -0.21 15.70 1.63
CA CYS A 52 0.73 16.82 1.62
C CYS A 52 0.31 18.01 2.50
N LYS A 53 -0.92 18.03 3.03
CA LYS A 53 -1.42 19.10 3.92
C LYS A 53 -1.61 18.58 5.33
N ALA A 54 -1.52 19.49 6.32
CA ALA A 54 -1.85 19.17 7.69
C ALA A 54 -3.30 18.66 7.79
N GLY A 55 -3.51 17.59 8.55
CA GLY A 55 -4.83 16.97 8.74
C GLY A 55 -5.32 16.06 7.62
N ASP A 56 -4.59 15.92 6.50
CA ASP A 56 -5.01 15.05 5.41
C ASP A 56 -5.15 13.59 5.88
N LEU A 57 -4.15 13.06 6.60
CA LEU A 57 -4.16 11.68 7.06
C LEU A 57 -5.07 11.42 8.27
N GLU A 58 -5.51 12.45 8.99
CA GLU A 58 -6.54 12.33 10.05
C GLU A 58 -7.85 11.80 9.47
N LYS A 59 -8.26 12.34 8.33
CA LYS A 59 -9.47 11.89 7.60
C LYS A 59 -9.35 10.44 7.12
N VAL A 60 -8.14 10.03 6.75
CA VAL A 60 -7.87 8.63 6.39
C VAL A 60 -8.06 7.71 7.59
N VAL A 61 -7.59 8.12 8.76
CA VAL A 61 -7.80 7.36 10.01
C VAL A 61 -9.28 7.24 10.37
N GLU A 62 -10.08 8.28 10.14
CA GLU A 62 -11.53 8.22 10.32
C GLU A 62 -12.18 7.22 9.35
N TRP A 63 -11.78 7.27 8.07
CA TRP A 63 -12.22 6.32 7.06
C TRP A 63 -11.81 4.87 7.42
N MET A 64 -10.58 4.67 7.88
CA MET A 64 -10.10 3.36 8.35
C MET A 64 -10.95 2.80 9.49
N LYS A 65 -11.28 3.64 10.48
CA LYS A 65 -12.16 3.26 11.60
C LYS A 65 -13.55 2.85 11.11
N ALA A 66 -14.14 3.67 10.24
CA ALA A 66 -15.48 3.41 9.68
C ALA A 66 -15.55 2.10 8.87
N ASN A 67 -14.44 1.67 8.28
CA ASN A 67 -14.35 0.50 7.41
C ASN A 67 -13.64 -0.71 8.04
N ASN A 68 -13.31 -0.67 9.34
CA ASN A 68 -12.57 -1.72 10.05
C ASN A 68 -11.22 -2.05 9.41
N VAL A 69 -10.55 -1.04 8.84
CA VAL A 69 -9.21 -1.16 8.26
C VAL A 69 -8.18 -0.81 9.31
N GLN A 70 -7.22 -1.70 9.54
CA GLN A 70 -6.15 -1.50 10.51
C GLN A 70 -4.98 -0.72 9.93
N ARG A 71 -4.63 -1.00 8.69
CA ARG A 71 -3.46 -0.46 8.01
C ARG A 71 -3.76 -0.21 6.53
N VAL A 72 -3.22 0.86 5.99
CA VAL A 72 -3.34 1.18 4.57
C VAL A 72 -1.99 1.46 3.95
N ILE A 73 -1.88 1.21 2.64
CA ILE A 73 -0.76 1.65 1.82
C ILE A 73 -1.28 2.70 0.84
N ASN A 74 -0.82 3.94 1.02
CA ASN A 74 -1.20 5.06 0.18
C ASN A 74 -0.33 5.14 -1.08
N HIS A 75 -0.96 5.15 -2.23
CA HIS A 75 -0.34 5.31 -3.54
C HIS A 75 -0.57 6.74 -4.02
N PRO A 76 0.47 7.58 -4.11
CA PRO A 76 0.30 8.96 -4.51
C PRO A 76 -0.08 9.04 -5.98
N LEU A 77 -1.17 9.74 -6.29
CA LEU A 77 -1.46 10.16 -7.65
C LEU A 77 -0.70 11.45 -7.98
N THR A 78 -0.63 11.78 -9.27
CA THR A 78 0.07 12.99 -9.76
C THR A 78 -0.29 14.25 -8.98
N GLN A 79 -1.58 14.42 -8.67
CA GLN A 79 -2.09 15.59 -7.97
C GLN A 79 -1.73 15.61 -6.47
N ALA A 80 -1.40 14.46 -5.89
CA ALA A 80 -1.05 14.31 -4.48
C ALA A 80 0.47 14.33 -4.24
N ARG A 81 1.29 14.44 -5.28
CA ARG A 81 2.75 14.54 -5.11
C ARG A 81 3.13 15.92 -4.50
N PRO A 82 4.09 15.96 -3.57
CA PRO A 82 4.57 17.23 -3.04
C PRO A 82 5.23 18.06 -4.14
N LYS A 83 4.80 19.31 -4.27
CA LYS A 83 5.25 20.24 -5.31
C LYS A 83 6.54 20.99 -4.95
N ASN A 84 6.90 20.98 -3.67
CA ASN A 84 8.08 21.65 -3.12
C ASN A 84 8.51 20.99 -1.80
N GLU A 85 9.66 21.43 -1.26
CA GLU A 85 10.22 20.87 -0.03
C GLU A 85 9.35 21.14 1.22
N ALA A 86 8.54 22.20 1.24
CA ALA A 86 7.64 22.47 2.35
C ALA A 86 6.49 21.44 2.38
N GLU A 87 5.85 21.17 1.24
CA GLU A 87 4.84 20.13 1.10
C GLU A 87 5.43 18.74 1.39
N ARG A 88 6.65 18.46 0.93
CA ARG A 88 7.36 17.21 1.25
C ARG A 88 7.59 17.06 2.76
N THR A 89 8.06 18.12 3.42
CA THR A 89 8.26 18.11 4.88
C THR A 89 6.94 17.84 5.61
N GLN A 90 5.85 18.48 5.19
CA GLN A 90 4.55 18.25 5.77
C GLN A 90 4.05 16.83 5.52
N MET A 91 4.23 16.29 4.32
CA MET A 91 3.91 14.89 4.00
C MET A 91 4.65 13.93 4.94
N LEU A 92 5.96 14.10 5.11
CA LEU A 92 6.75 13.23 5.98
C LEU A 92 6.31 13.34 7.46
N ALA A 93 5.98 14.54 7.93
CA ALA A 93 5.43 14.74 9.27
C ALA A 93 4.07 14.03 9.45
N ASN A 94 3.21 14.10 8.44
CA ASN A 94 1.94 13.39 8.46
C ASN A 94 2.15 11.87 8.62
N TYR A 95 3.04 11.25 7.82
CA TYR A 95 3.32 9.81 7.93
C TYR A 95 3.99 9.44 9.25
N ALA A 96 4.85 10.29 9.80
CA ALA A 96 5.48 10.05 11.10
C ALA A 96 4.45 9.93 12.22
N ASN A 97 3.37 10.73 12.19
CA ASN A 97 2.29 10.70 13.17
C ASN A 97 1.45 9.41 13.11
N TYR A 98 1.46 8.72 11.96
CA TYR A 98 0.64 7.51 11.74
C TYR A 98 1.48 6.28 11.41
N LYS A 99 2.74 6.27 11.84
CA LYS A 99 3.66 5.16 11.62
C LYS A 99 3.06 3.82 12.07
N GLY A 100 3.13 2.82 11.20
CA GLY A 100 2.58 1.48 11.45
C GLY A 100 1.07 1.36 11.20
N ARG A 101 0.41 2.46 10.80
CA ARG A 101 -1.00 2.46 10.39
C ARG A 101 -1.19 2.89 8.95
N ILE A 102 -0.43 3.88 8.50
CA ILE A 102 -0.46 4.41 7.14
C ILE A 102 0.96 4.38 6.62
N ASP A 103 1.19 3.60 5.59
CA ASP A 103 2.43 3.55 4.83
C ASP A 103 2.21 4.14 3.45
N ARG A 104 3.29 4.41 2.72
CA ARG A 104 3.20 4.99 1.38
C ARG A 104 4.06 4.26 0.37
N PHE A 105 3.63 4.31 -0.87
CA PHE A 105 4.47 4.09 -2.03
C PHE A 105 5.01 5.44 -2.53
N CYS A 106 5.94 5.41 -3.44
CA CYS A 106 6.40 6.56 -4.19
C CYS A 106 6.15 6.35 -5.68
N ILE A 107 6.12 7.45 -6.45
CA ILE A 107 5.94 7.40 -7.90
C ILE A 107 6.93 8.31 -8.60
N ILE A 108 7.45 7.83 -9.72
CA ILE A 108 8.21 8.58 -10.74
C ILE A 108 7.60 8.19 -12.08
N PHE A 109 7.34 9.16 -12.94
CA PHE A 109 6.91 8.84 -14.31
C PHE A 109 8.11 8.45 -15.16
N PRO A 110 7.94 7.52 -16.14
CA PRO A 110 9.04 7.04 -16.99
C PRO A 110 9.78 8.15 -17.74
N GLU A 111 9.08 9.26 -18.03
CA GLU A 111 9.63 10.43 -18.71
C GLU A 111 10.44 11.37 -17.81
N GLU A 112 10.34 11.22 -16.49
CA GLU A 112 11.01 12.11 -15.52
C GLU A 112 12.45 11.73 -15.27
N VAL A 113 12.91 10.59 -15.78
CA VAL A 113 14.29 10.09 -15.58
C VAL A 113 14.88 9.61 -16.89
N ASN A 114 16.17 9.89 -17.08
CA ASN A 114 16.90 9.56 -18.31
C ASN A 114 17.82 8.34 -18.15
N SER A 115 18.13 7.95 -16.92
CA SER A 115 18.99 6.79 -16.64
C SER A 115 18.52 5.98 -15.42
N VAL A 116 19.05 4.77 -15.29
CA VAL A 116 18.82 3.90 -14.11
C VAL A 116 19.41 4.57 -12.87
N GLU A 117 20.59 5.17 -12.97
CA GLU A 117 21.30 5.82 -11.86
C GLU A 117 20.49 6.99 -11.30
N GLU A 118 19.88 7.80 -12.19
CA GLU A 118 19.00 8.89 -11.79
C GLU A 118 17.78 8.36 -11.03
N ALA A 119 17.13 7.33 -11.56
CA ALA A 119 15.99 6.67 -10.91
C ALA A 119 16.39 6.07 -9.56
N VAL A 120 17.51 5.36 -9.48
CA VAL A 120 18.05 4.80 -8.22
C VAL A 120 18.27 5.88 -7.17
N LYS A 121 18.85 7.02 -7.56
CA LYS A 121 19.08 8.16 -6.64
C LYS A 121 17.76 8.64 -6.04
N ILE A 122 16.74 8.85 -6.86
CA ILE A 122 15.42 9.30 -6.42
C ILE A 122 14.76 8.25 -5.52
N LEU A 123 14.70 7.00 -5.98
CA LEU A 123 14.05 5.90 -5.24
C LEU A 123 14.76 5.60 -3.91
N THR A 124 16.08 5.76 -3.84
CA THR A 124 16.84 5.61 -2.59
C THR A 124 16.45 6.69 -1.59
N ARG A 125 16.28 7.95 -2.05
CA ARG A 125 15.75 9.04 -1.22
C ARG A 125 14.35 8.72 -0.73
N GLU A 126 13.44 8.30 -1.63
CA GLU A 126 12.07 7.96 -1.29
C GLU A 126 11.99 6.83 -0.25
N LYS A 127 12.81 5.79 -0.42
CA LYS A 127 12.88 4.68 0.53
C LYS A 127 13.43 5.13 1.90
N LYS A 128 14.46 5.99 1.92
CA LYS A 128 14.97 6.58 3.17
C LYS A 128 13.91 7.40 3.88
N ASP A 129 13.06 8.08 3.13
CA ASP A 129 11.95 8.89 3.60
C ASP A 129 10.67 8.07 3.85
N GLY A 130 10.80 6.73 3.93
CA GLY A 130 9.76 5.83 4.40
C GLY A 130 8.85 5.23 3.33
N ALA A 131 9.13 5.40 2.03
CA ALA A 131 8.40 4.67 1.00
C ALA A 131 8.71 3.17 1.08
N ILE A 132 7.67 2.33 1.07
CA ILE A 132 7.79 0.86 1.15
C ILE A 132 7.59 0.17 -0.19
N GLY A 133 7.27 0.90 -1.25
CA GLY A 133 7.09 0.41 -2.61
C GLY A 133 7.04 1.54 -3.61
N PHE A 134 6.91 1.19 -4.87
CA PHE A 134 6.84 2.08 -6.04
C PHE A 134 5.51 1.85 -6.77
N GLY A 135 4.79 2.89 -7.07
CA GLY A 135 3.51 2.86 -7.79
C GLY A 135 2.45 3.75 -7.13
N GLU A 136 1.30 3.80 -7.70
CA GLU A 136 0.80 3.02 -8.84
C GLU A 136 1.51 3.43 -10.14
N HIS A 137 2.20 2.51 -10.78
CA HIS A 137 3.01 2.81 -11.96
C HIS A 137 2.15 2.96 -13.21
N TYR A 138 2.31 4.08 -13.90
CA TYR A 138 1.65 4.41 -15.15
C TYR A 138 2.69 4.60 -16.28
N GLY A 139 2.82 3.64 -17.17
CA GLY A 139 3.51 3.81 -18.45
C GLY A 139 2.49 4.30 -19.50
N VAL A 140 2.20 5.61 -19.52
CA VAL A 140 1.17 6.19 -20.38
C VAL A 140 1.54 6.05 -21.87
N ASN A 141 0.67 5.42 -22.66
CA ASN A 141 0.88 5.09 -24.08
C ASN A 141 2.17 4.29 -24.34
N MET A 142 2.61 3.51 -23.36
CA MET A 142 3.80 2.67 -23.44
C MET A 142 3.43 1.20 -23.34
N ASN A 143 4.21 0.35 -23.99
CA ASN A 143 4.20 -1.07 -23.73
C ASN A 143 4.71 -1.36 -22.31
N PHE A 144 4.25 -2.46 -21.70
CA PHE A 144 4.69 -2.78 -20.34
C PHE A 144 6.21 -2.90 -20.25
N ASP A 145 6.86 -3.49 -21.24
CA ASP A 145 8.31 -3.65 -21.34
C ASP A 145 9.00 -2.55 -22.16
N ASP A 146 8.39 -1.37 -22.28
CA ASP A 146 9.07 -0.21 -22.88
C ASP A 146 10.39 0.07 -22.16
N PRO A 147 11.47 0.43 -22.86
CA PRO A 147 12.77 0.72 -22.23
C PRO A 147 12.71 1.74 -21.08
N LYS A 148 11.78 2.69 -21.14
CA LYS A 148 11.59 3.67 -20.04
C LYS A 148 10.97 3.02 -18.80
N ASN A 149 9.98 2.12 -18.97
CA ASN A 149 9.41 1.33 -17.88
C ASN A 149 10.47 0.38 -17.29
N MET A 150 11.18 -0.34 -18.16
CA MET A 150 12.22 -1.30 -17.75
C MET A 150 13.34 -0.63 -16.95
N ARG A 151 13.70 0.61 -17.28
CA ARG A 151 14.63 1.46 -16.49
C ARG A 151 14.17 1.67 -15.06
N LEU A 152 12.87 1.96 -14.86
CA LEU A 152 12.30 2.11 -13.52
C LEU A 152 12.23 0.78 -12.79
N PHE A 153 11.90 -0.32 -13.47
CA PHE A 153 11.87 -1.66 -12.87
C PHE A 153 13.27 -2.10 -12.43
N GLU A 154 14.30 -1.82 -13.23
CA GLU A 154 15.69 -2.06 -12.84
C GLU A 154 16.06 -1.26 -11.57
N ALA A 155 15.76 0.03 -11.56
CA ALA A 155 16.02 0.86 -10.40
C ALA A 155 15.27 0.39 -9.15
N CYS A 156 13.99 -0.01 -9.27
CA CYS A 156 13.21 -0.60 -8.19
C CYS A 156 13.83 -1.91 -7.69
N SER A 157 14.32 -2.76 -8.60
CA SER A 157 15.01 -4.00 -8.26
C SER A 157 16.29 -3.75 -7.47
N LEU A 158 17.11 -2.77 -7.89
CA LEU A 158 18.36 -2.39 -7.21
C LEU A 158 18.10 -1.80 -5.81
N VAL A 159 17.07 -0.96 -5.69
CA VAL A 159 16.69 -0.33 -4.42
C VAL A 159 15.91 -1.30 -3.51
N GLY A 160 15.29 -2.34 -4.09
CA GLY A 160 14.46 -3.32 -3.38
C GLY A 160 13.11 -2.72 -2.95
N LEU A 161 12.40 -2.08 -3.90
CA LEU A 161 11.03 -1.61 -3.75
C LEU A 161 10.11 -2.44 -4.64
N PRO A 162 9.05 -3.09 -4.12
CA PRO A 162 8.05 -3.74 -4.95
C PRO A 162 7.34 -2.72 -5.85
N VAL A 163 6.86 -3.17 -6.99
CA VAL A 163 6.17 -2.34 -7.99
C VAL A 163 4.70 -2.73 -8.06
N MET A 164 3.79 -1.81 -7.80
CA MET A 164 2.40 -1.94 -8.19
C MET A 164 2.19 -1.21 -9.51
N PHE A 165 1.51 -1.85 -10.45
CA PHE A 165 1.31 -1.30 -11.80
C PHE A 165 -0.15 -1.34 -12.23
N HIS A 166 -0.57 -0.26 -12.86
CA HIS A 166 -1.86 -0.14 -13.53
C HIS A 166 -1.75 -0.63 -14.98
N MET A 167 -2.70 -1.41 -15.42
CA MET A 167 -2.86 -1.74 -16.85
C MET A 167 -4.23 -1.27 -17.32
N ASP A 168 -4.28 -0.60 -18.47
CA ASP A 168 -5.50 -0.31 -19.20
C ASP A 168 -5.21 -0.09 -20.70
N GLN A 169 -6.20 0.32 -21.46
CA GLN A 169 -6.06 0.57 -22.90
C GLN A 169 -5.05 1.67 -23.27
N ASN A 170 -4.59 2.47 -22.30
CA ASN A 170 -3.68 3.59 -22.51
C ASN A 170 -2.44 3.53 -21.61
N LYS A 171 -2.34 2.53 -20.72
CA LYS A 171 -1.24 2.45 -19.77
C LYS A 171 -0.71 1.04 -19.67
N ASN A 172 0.62 0.92 -19.73
CA ASN A 172 1.32 -0.35 -19.59
C ASN A 172 0.71 -1.42 -20.53
N LEU A 173 0.68 -1.10 -21.83
CA LEU A 173 0.02 -1.90 -22.86
C LEU A 173 0.63 -3.29 -22.95
N ASP A 174 -0.24 -4.30 -23.03
CA ASP A 174 0.18 -5.68 -23.26
C ASP A 174 -0.85 -6.42 -24.13
N GLU A 175 -0.44 -7.53 -24.68
CA GLU A 175 -1.23 -8.41 -25.52
C GLU A 175 -1.92 -9.52 -24.69
N ILE A 176 -2.76 -10.31 -25.35
CA ILE A 176 -3.37 -11.49 -24.72
C ILE A 176 -2.25 -12.44 -24.25
N GLY A 177 -2.37 -12.91 -23.00
CA GLY A 177 -1.35 -13.76 -22.36
C GLY A 177 -0.19 -12.99 -21.73
N PHE A 178 -0.19 -11.67 -21.83
CA PHE A 178 0.76 -10.78 -21.16
C PHE A 178 2.26 -11.05 -21.47
N PRO A 179 2.68 -11.16 -22.75
CA PRO A 179 4.06 -11.47 -23.10
C PRO A 179 5.05 -10.42 -22.58
N ARG A 180 4.66 -9.15 -22.53
CA ARG A 180 5.52 -8.04 -22.07
C ARG A 180 5.69 -8.02 -20.57
N LEU A 181 4.62 -8.26 -19.80
CA LEU A 181 4.70 -8.47 -18.36
C LEU A 181 5.60 -9.69 -18.06
N GLN A 182 5.44 -10.77 -18.80
CA GLN A 182 6.30 -11.95 -18.65
C GLN A 182 7.78 -11.63 -18.92
N ASN A 183 8.07 -10.74 -19.88
CA ASN A 183 9.44 -10.27 -20.13
C ASN A 183 10.00 -9.55 -18.89
N ALA A 184 9.27 -8.61 -18.31
CA ALA A 184 9.69 -7.90 -17.09
C ALA A 184 9.88 -8.84 -15.89
N LEU A 185 8.94 -9.77 -15.67
CA LEU A 185 8.99 -10.76 -14.59
C LEU A 185 10.23 -11.66 -14.67
N LYS A 186 10.62 -12.08 -15.89
CA LYS A 186 11.82 -12.88 -16.15
C LYS A 186 13.11 -12.07 -16.01
N THR A 187 13.08 -10.81 -16.49
CA THR A 187 14.26 -9.93 -16.45
C THR A 187 14.61 -9.56 -15.01
N TYR A 188 13.58 -9.35 -14.16
CA TYR A 188 13.77 -8.94 -12.76
C TYR A 188 13.16 -9.95 -11.78
N PRO A 189 13.69 -11.17 -11.66
CA PRO A 189 13.07 -12.26 -10.90
C PRO A 189 13.02 -12.01 -9.38
N LYS A 190 13.81 -11.05 -8.88
CA LYS A 190 13.81 -10.65 -7.46
C LYS A 190 12.90 -9.44 -7.18
N LEU A 191 12.45 -8.74 -8.22
CA LEU A 191 11.53 -7.63 -8.08
C LEU A 191 10.10 -8.17 -7.96
N ILE A 192 9.41 -7.77 -6.92
CA ILE A 192 7.99 -8.10 -6.74
C ILE A 192 7.17 -7.14 -7.60
N PHE A 193 6.27 -7.70 -8.40
CA PHE A 193 5.25 -6.99 -9.16
C PHE A 193 3.86 -7.28 -8.60
N ILE A 194 3.02 -6.26 -8.54
CA ILE A 194 1.64 -6.36 -8.06
C ILE A 194 0.73 -5.85 -9.17
N ALA A 195 -0.04 -6.75 -9.75
CA ALA A 195 -0.94 -6.47 -10.87
C ALA A 195 -2.24 -5.81 -10.39
N HIS A 196 -2.72 -4.84 -11.17
CA HIS A 196 -3.93 -4.07 -10.89
C HIS A 196 -4.73 -3.79 -12.18
N SER A 197 -6.01 -3.43 -12.02
CA SER A 197 -6.90 -2.94 -13.08
C SER A 197 -7.17 -3.95 -14.21
N ASP A 198 -6.87 -3.63 -15.48
CA ASP A 198 -7.24 -4.43 -16.65
C ASP A 198 -6.58 -5.80 -16.72
N TRP A 199 -5.57 -6.06 -15.90
CA TRP A 199 -5.04 -7.41 -15.72
C TRP A 199 -6.17 -8.41 -15.38
N TRP A 200 -7.13 -8.01 -14.56
CA TRP A 200 -8.27 -8.82 -14.16
C TRP A 200 -9.25 -9.18 -15.29
N LYS A 201 -9.23 -8.46 -16.42
CA LYS A 201 -10.05 -8.81 -17.59
C LYS A 201 -9.76 -10.22 -18.14
N ARG A 202 -8.58 -10.76 -17.82
CA ARG A 202 -8.09 -12.08 -18.23
C ARG A 202 -8.30 -13.17 -17.18
N LEU A 203 -9.10 -12.92 -16.17
CA LEU A 203 -9.43 -13.92 -15.15
C LEU A 203 -10.12 -15.14 -15.77
N GLY A 204 -11.11 -14.90 -16.64
CA GLY A 204 -11.95 -15.96 -17.21
C GLY A 204 -11.27 -16.81 -18.30
N ASP A 205 -10.16 -16.36 -18.89
CA ASP A 205 -9.41 -17.11 -19.90
C ASP A 205 -8.22 -17.89 -19.31
N GLY A 206 -8.03 -17.83 -17.98
CA GLY A 206 -6.98 -18.53 -17.26
C GLY A 206 -5.60 -17.88 -17.30
N SER A 207 -5.42 -16.77 -18.03
CA SER A 207 -4.12 -16.10 -18.13
C SER A 207 -3.63 -15.59 -16.78
N CYS A 208 -4.52 -15.02 -15.96
CA CYS A 208 -4.17 -14.55 -14.62
C CYS A 208 -3.61 -15.66 -13.74
N GLU A 209 -4.30 -16.81 -13.69
CA GLU A 209 -3.88 -17.94 -12.87
C GLU A 209 -2.54 -18.52 -13.34
N LYS A 210 -2.38 -18.71 -14.65
CA LYS A 210 -1.14 -19.19 -15.23
C LYS A 210 0.06 -18.31 -14.88
N LEU A 211 -0.13 -16.98 -14.88
CA LEU A 211 0.93 -16.04 -14.50
C LEU A 211 1.26 -16.12 -13.01
N LEU A 212 0.28 -16.11 -12.13
CA LEU A 212 0.50 -16.22 -10.69
C LEU A 212 1.23 -17.52 -10.31
N GLN A 213 0.92 -18.61 -10.99
CA GLN A 213 1.54 -19.93 -10.74
C GLN A 213 2.97 -19.99 -11.28
N ASN A 214 3.23 -19.39 -12.45
CA ASN A 214 4.54 -19.51 -13.12
C ASN A 214 5.57 -18.50 -12.60
N TYR A 215 5.12 -17.38 -12.01
CA TYR A 215 6.02 -16.30 -11.58
C TYR A 215 5.92 -16.06 -10.06
N PRO A 216 6.91 -16.53 -9.28
CA PRO A 216 6.90 -16.36 -7.83
C PRO A 216 6.91 -14.89 -7.40
N ASN A 217 7.39 -14.00 -8.25
CA ASN A 217 7.50 -12.57 -8.04
C ASN A 217 6.28 -11.76 -8.51
N LEU A 218 5.18 -12.41 -8.96
CA LEU A 218 3.93 -11.76 -9.30
C LEU A 218 2.90 -11.95 -8.20
N TYR A 219 2.24 -10.86 -7.82
CA TYR A 219 1.08 -10.76 -6.95
C TYR A 219 -0.02 -9.99 -7.67
N ALA A 220 -1.23 -9.96 -7.12
CA ALA A 220 -2.31 -9.11 -7.63
C ALA A 220 -3.13 -8.53 -6.47
N ASP A 221 -3.53 -7.27 -6.60
CA ASP A 221 -4.56 -6.70 -5.74
C ASP A 221 -5.96 -6.92 -6.35
N ILE A 222 -6.98 -7.00 -5.51
CA ILE A 222 -8.34 -7.31 -5.93
C ILE A 222 -9.20 -6.07 -6.16
N SER A 223 -8.59 -4.89 -6.18
CA SER A 223 -9.28 -3.61 -6.18
C SER A 223 -9.77 -3.17 -7.55
N CYS A 224 -10.36 -2.01 -7.56
CA CYS A 224 -11.00 -1.26 -8.66
C CYS A 224 -12.26 -1.88 -9.27
N THR A 225 -12.97 -1.06 -10.03
CA THR A 225 -14.22 -1.49 -10.70
C THR A 225 -14.01 -2.63 -11.69
N VAL A 226 -12.87 -2.66 -12.38
CA VAL A 226 -12.56 -3.72 -13.37
C VAL A 226 -12.31 -5.04 -12.67
N GLY A 227 -11.49 -5.05 -11.62
CA GLY A 227 -11.22 -6.25 -10.81
C GLY A 227 -12.50 -6.79 -10.22
N ARG A 228 -13.25 -5.96 -9.51
CA ARG A 228 -14.54 -6.33 -8.92
C ARG A 228 -15.53 -6.89 -9.95
N SER A 229 -15.64 -6.26 -11.11
CA SER A 229 -16.54 -6.72 -12.18
C SER A 229 -16.09 -8.05 -12.77
N ALA A 230 -14.80 -8.27 -12.94
CA ALA A 230 -14.25 -9.52 -13.45
C ALA A 230 -14.49 -10.69 -12.48
N ILE A 231 -14.22 -10.47 -11.20
CA ILE A 231 -14.42 -11.45 -10.13
C ILE A 231 -15.92 -11.73 -9.92
N GLY A 232 -16.76 -10.69 -9.93
CA GLY A 232 -18.20 -10.79 -9.70
C GLY A 232 -19.00 -11.49 -10.80
N ARG A 233 -18.45 -11.61 -12.02
CA ARG A 233 -19.16 -12.27 -13.16
C ARG A 233 -19.43 -13.76 -12.94
N ASP A 234 -18.49 -14.45 -12.32
CA ASP A 234 -18.61 -15.87 -11.95
C ASP A 234 -17.98 -16.08 -10.59
N LYS A 235 -18.79 -15.95 -9.55
CA LYS A 235 -18.33 -16.06 -8.16
C LYS A 235 -17.84 -17.46 -7.80
N ALA A 236 -18.39 -18.49 -8.46
CA ALA A 236 -17.96 -19.87 -8.20
C ALA A 236 -16.53 -20.09 -8.74
N MET A 237 -16.29 -19.69 -9.99
CA MET A 237 -14.96 -19.74 -10.59
C MET A 237 -13.97 -18.84 -9.83
N ALA A 238 -14.39 -17.62 -9.48
CA ALA A 238 -13.56 -16.68 -8.73
C ALA A 238 -13.19 -17.23 -7.34
N ARG A 239 -14.15 -17.86 -6.64
CA ARG A 239 -13.89 -18.49 -5.33
C ARG A 239 -12.78 -19.55 -5.44
N GLU A 240 -12.87 -20.44 -6.41
CA GLU A 240 -11.87 -21.47 -6.63
C GLU A 240 -10.50 -20.88 -7.02
N PHE A 241 -10.49 -19.85 -7.85
CA PHE A 241 -9.27 -19.10 -8.18
C PHE A 241 -8.63 -18.48 -6.93
N PHE A 242 -9.42 -17.84 -6.05
CA PHE A 242 -8.94 -17.23 -4.81
C PHE A 242 -8.35 -18.26 -3.85
N ILE A 243 -8.96 -19.43 -3.74
CA ILE A 243 -8.46 -20.53 -2.90
C ILE A 243 -7.11 -21.02 -3.44
N ARG A 244 -7.00 -21.29 -4.74
CA ARG A 244 -5.77 -21.80 -5.34
C ARG A 244 -4.61 -20.78 -5.33
N ASN A 245 -4.92 -19.50 -5.37
CA ASN A 245 -3.93 -18.42 -5.44
C ASN A 245 -3.88 -17.57 -4.16
N ALA A 246 -4.37 -18.11 -3.03
CA ALA A 246 -4.52 -17.40 -1.76
C ALA A 246 -3.26 -16.65 -1.31
N ASP A 247 -2.08 -17.20 -1.55
CA ASP A 247 -0.79 -16.61 -1.13
C ASP A 247 -0.29 -15.46 -2.02
N LYS A 248 -1.01 -15.15 -3.11
CA LYS A 248 -0.61 -14.18 -4.14
C LYS A 248 -1.56 -12.98 -4.25
N LEU A 249 -2.69 -13.01 -3.55
CA LEU A 249 -3.72 -11.99 -3.62
C LEU A 249 -3.65 -11.04 -2.44
N LEU A 250 -3.89 -9.76 -2.69
CA LEU A 250 -3.89 -8.69 -1.70
C LEU A 250 -5.26 -8.02 -1.67
N PHE A 251 -5.84 -7.90 -0.48
CA PHE A 251 -7.01 -7.05 -0.32
C PHE A 251 -6.63 -5.59 -0.56
N ALA A 252 -7.45 -4.90 -1.35
CA ALA A 252 -7.30 -3.50 -1.68
C ALA A 252 -8.64 -2.93 -2.14
N THR A 253 -8.83 -1.61 -2.01
CA THR A 253 -10.10 -0.96 -2.37
C THR A 253 -9.98 0.04 -3.50
N ASP A 254 -8.78 0.52 -3.81
CA ASP A 254 -8.57 1.65 -4.73
C ASP A 254 -9.37 2.91 -4.29
N SER A 255 -9.63 3.03 -2.98
CA SER A 255 -10.33 4.17 -2.39
C SER A 255 -9.41 5.39 -2.33
N GLY A 256 -9.99 6.58 -2.48
CA GLY A 256 -9.22 7.82 -2.41
C GLY A 256 -9.99 8.94 -1.69
N TRP A 257 -9.52 10.18 -1.83
CA TRP A 257 -10.18 11.35 -1.23
C TRP A 257 -11.67 11.47 -1.60
N TRP A 258 -12.07 10.90 -2.75
CA TRP A 258 -13.48 10.82 -3.19
C TRP A 258 -14.33 9.85 -2.34
N SER A 259 -13.70 8.99 -1.55
CA SER A 259 -14.37 8.02 -0.67
C SER A 259 -14.49 8.52 0.77
N LEU A 260 -13.88 9.66 1.11
CA LEU A 260 -13.94 10.21 2.46
C LEU A 260 -15.38 10.58 2.83
N GLY A 261 -15.79 10.23 4.04
CA GLY A 261 -17.16 10.42 4.52
C GLY A 261 -18.19 9.41 4.01
N LYS A 262 -17.75 8.45 3.19
CA LYS A 262 -18.61 7.37 2.70
C LYS A 262 -18.45 6.12 3.55
N ASP A 263 -19.53 5.38 3.69
CA ASP A 263 -19.55 4.16 4.48
C ASP A 263 -19.00 2.94 3.69
N LYS A 264 -18.78 1.86 4.43
CA LYS A 264 -18.26 0.58 3.94
C LYS A 264 -19.03 -0.01 2.76
N LYS A 265 -20.32 0.27 2.64
CA LYS A 265 -21.17 -0.30 1.58
C LYS A 265 -20.84 0.24 0.19
N GLN A 266 -20.08 1.31 0.11
CA GLN A 266 -19.74 1.96 -1.17
C GLN A 266 -18.42 1.45 -1.78
N ALA A 267 -17.57 0.79 -0.99
CA ALA A 267 -16.41 0.08 -1.49
C ALA A 267 -16.82 -1.40 -1.71
N GLY A 268 -17.18 -1.74 -2.93
CA GLY A 268 -17.73 -3.06 -3.28
C GLY A 268 -16.76 -4.22 -3.05
N GLU A 269 -15.48 -3.95 -2.85
CA GLU A 269 -14.44 -4.93 -2.53
C GLU A 269 -14.69 -5.62 -1.18
N PHE A 270 -15.21 -4.89 -0.18
CA PHE A 270 -15.61 -5.47 1.11
C PHE A 270 -16.74 -6.49 0.94
N SER A 271 -17.78 -6.12 0.16
CA SER A 271 -18.89 -7.03 -0.14
C SER A 271 -18.44 -8.24 -0.94
N LEU A 272 -17.51 -8.06 -1.87
CA LEU A 272 -17.00 -9.12 -2.71
C LEU A 272 -16.35 -10.25 -1.90
N ILE A 273 -15.51 -9.92 -0.93
CA ILE A 273 -14.89 -10.90 -0.04
C ILE A 273 -15.96 -11.70 0.72
N ASP A 274 -16.98 -11.03 1.26
CA ASP A 274 -18.08 -11.68 1.98
C ASP A 274 -18.87 -12.63 1.07
N GLU A 275 -19.14 -12.20 -0.15
CA GLU A 275 -19.91 -12.95 -1.13
C GLU A 275 -19.20 -14.21 -1.65
N LEU A 276 -17.88 -14.20 -1.68
CA LEU A 276 -17.07 -15.36 -2.09
C LEU A 276 -17.07 -16.47 -1.05
N LYS A 277 -17.45 -16.21 0.20
CA LYS A 277 -17.51 -17.21 1.29
C LYS A 277 -16.26 -18.08 1.35
N LEU A 278 -15.11 -17.44 1.36
CA LEU A 278 -13.81 -18.11 1.39
C LEU A 278 -13.60 -18.89 2.68
N PRO A 279 -12.81 -19.99 2.68
CA PRO A 279 -12.28 -20.56 3.92
C PRO A 279 -11.56 -19.49 4.74
N LYS A 280 -11.68 -19.57 6.07
CA LYS A 280 -11.18 -18.52 6.96
C LYS A 280 -9.67 -18.27 6.83
N ASP A 281 -8.89 -19.31 6.65
CA ASP A 281 -7.43 -19.20 6.44
C ASP A 281 -7.09 -18.53 5.12
N VAL A 282 -7.86 -18.76 4.06
CA VAL A 282 -7.73 -18.11 2.75
C VAL A 282 -8.07 -16.62 2.87
N GLU A 283 -9.20 -16.31 3.52
CA GLU A 283 -9.63 -14.95 3.77
C GLU A 283 -8.60 -14.18 4.59
N ASP A 284 -8.08 -14.76 5.68
CA ASP A 284 -7.06 -14.13 6.52
C ASP A 284 -5.75 -13.86 5.78
N LYS A 285 -5.34 -14.74 4.87
CA LYS A 285 -4.19 -14.51 3.98
C LYS A 285 -4.41 -13.30 3.09
N ILE A 286 -5.52 -13.26 2.37
CA ILE A 286 -5.82 -12.22 1.38
C ILE A 286 -6.07 -10.89 2.07
N CYS A 287 -6.87 -10.88 3.12
CA CYS A 287 -7.29 -9.66 3.80
C CYS A 287 -6.19 -9.00 4.64
N ARG A 288 -5.12 -9.74 4.98
CA ARG A 288 -4.06 -9.21 5.84
C ARG A 288 -2.71 -9.89 5.64
N GLY A 289 -2.66 -11.20 5.81
CA GLY A 289 -1.40 -11.95 5.98
C GLY A 289 -0.41 -11.76 4.83
N ASN A 290 -0.89 -11.69 3.59
CA ASN A 290 -0.03 -11.50 2.43
C ASN A 290 0.60 -10.10 2.40
N ALA A 291 -0.18 -9.05 2.68
CA ALA A 291 0.35 -7.70 2.77
C ALA A 291 1.35 -7.56 3.93
N GLU A 292 1.05 -8.14 5.10
CA GLU A 292 1.97 -8.15 6.24
C GLU A 292 3.29 -8.84 5.89
N ARG A 293 3.23 -10.00 5.25
CA ARG A 293 4.42 -10.75 4.81
C ARG A 293 5.22 -9.98 3.77
N LEU A 294 4.55 -9.41 2.78
CA LEU A 294 5.19 -8.78 1.63
C LEU A 294 5.88 -7.45 2.02
N PHE A 295 5.23 -6.63 2.82
CA PHE A 295 5.68 -5.26 3.04
C PHE A 295 6.41 -5.06 4.38
N TRP A 296 6.13 -5.88 5.40
CA TRP A 296 6.65 -5.61 6.76
C TRP A 296 7.43 -6.77 7.37
N ASN A 297 7.16 -8.01 6.96
CA ASN A 297 7.95 -9.17 7.36
C ASN A 297 8.96 -9.50 6.27
N LYS A 298 10.20 -9.09 6.45
CA LYS A 298 11.32 -9.24 5.49
C LYS A 298 11.69 -10.67 5.09
N LYS A 299 11.01 -11.71 5.58
CA LYS A 299 11.21 -13.08 5.14
C LYS A 299 10.41 -13.30 3.86
N LEU A 300 11.08 -13.20 2.70
CA LEU A 300 10.54 -13.71 1.44
C LEU A 300 10.22 -15.21 1.61
N PRO A 301 9.12 -15.72 0.99
CA PRO A 301 8.87 -17.16 0.96
C PRO A 301 10.09 -17.86 0.38
N SER A 302 10.55 -18.91 1.05
CA SER A 302 11.52 -19.82 0.46
C SER A 302 10.91 -20.35 -0.84
N SER A 303 11.66 -20.27 -1.95
CA SER A 303 11.26 -20.89 -3.21
C SER A 303 10.82 -22.33 -2.94
N PRO A 304 9.72 -22.79 -3.55
CA PRO A 304 9.36 -24.19 -3.43
C PRO A 304 10.55 -25.02 -3.93
N THR A 305 11.07 -25.84 -3.04
CA THR A 305 12.01 -26.90 -3.41
C THR A 305 11.32 -27.76 -4.48
N LYS A 306 11.96 -27.83 -5.65
CA LYS A 306 11.53 -28.68 -6.77
C LYS A 306 11.49 -30.14 -6.36
#